data_a04796765f31675d29185056bd1887d3
#
_entry.id   a04796765f31675d29185056bd1887d3
#
_cell.length_a   1.000
_cell.length_b   1.000
_cell.length_c   1.000
_cell.angle_alpha   90.00
_cell.angle_beta   90.00
_cell.angle_gamma   90.00
#
_symmetry.space_group_name_H-M   'P 1'
#
loop_
_entity.id
_entity.type
_entity.pdbx_description
1 polymer ?
#
loop_
_entity_poly.entity_id
_entity_poly.type
_entity_poly.pdbx_seq_one_letter_code
_entity_poly.pdbx_strand_id
1 'polypeptide(L)'
;TLDQDGVSLSDALELYLKLKGQGKDQVFFRTAKRNVRYVTNLLGDKPLSAYSSKEAGQFRDWLLVQVMELNTVKRVFSTIRSIINICITEMGLECSNAFSKTFMPSFSNNEGRQPIPQKNIERIKAECHRLDDDMRWLVALLCDSGLRLGEATGLAKNDLVLDHSIPHIKVKPHPWRSLKTVGSEREVPLIGISLWAAKRIKNNGSPFKFAFPRYTNDHFSNANSA
;
A
#
# COMPACT_ATOMS: atom_id res chain seq x y z
N THR A 1 -26.24 23.07 14.82
CA THR A 1 -27.14 21.97 14.40
C THR A 1 -27.10 21.93 12.89
N LEU A 2 -26.33 20.99 12.33
CA LEU A 2 -26.40 20.69 10.90
C LEU A 2 -27.77 20.03 10.67
N ASP A 3 -28.55 20.58 9.74
CA ASP A 3 -29.81 20.00 9.31
C ASP A 3 -29.57 18.54 8.88
N GLN A 4 -30.30 17.59 9.49
CA GLN A 4 -30.12 16.16 9.25
C GLN A 4 -30.34 15.78 7.77
N ASP A 5 -31.06 16.58 7.01
CA ASP A 5 -31.32 16.36 5.58
C ASP A 5 -30.21 16.88 4.64
N GLY A 6 -29.22 17.61 5.17
CA GLY A 6 -28.25 18.37 4.38
C GLY A 6 -26.81 17.86 4.36
N VAL A 7 -26.46 16.75 5.04
CA VAL A 7 -25.05 16.28 5.12
C VAL A 7 -24.56 15.78 3.77
N SER A 8 -23.63 16.53 3.16
CA SER A 8 -23.05 16.21 1.85
C SER A 8 -22.00 15.10 1.92
N LEU A 9 -21.61 14.57 0.76
CA LEU A 9 -20.52 13.59 0.68
C LEU A 9 -19.17 14.21 1.09
N SER A 10 -18.97 15.51 0.86
CA SER A 10 -17.78 16.24 1.32
C SER A 10 -17.75 16.38 2.84
N ASP A 11 -18.89 16.66 3.48
CA ASP A 11 -18.98 16.69 4.95
C ASP A 11 -18.69 15.31 5.56
N ALA A 12 -19.23 14.27 4.94
CA ALA A 12 -18.96 12.88 5.33
C ALA A 12 -17.47 12.52 5.21
N LEU A 13 -16.79 13.03 4.18
CA LEU A 13 -15.34 12.86 4.04
C LEU A 13 -14.59 13.55 5.18
N GLU A 14 -14.94 14.77 5.54
CA GLU A 14 -14.28 15.51 6.63
C GLU A 14 -14.43 14.77 7.96
N LEU A 15 -15.64 14.32 8.27
CA LEU A 15 -15.89 13.50 9.46
C LEU A 15 -15.06 12.21 9.45
N TYR A 16 -15.03 11.49 8.32
CA TYR A 16 -14.24 10.28 8.15
C TYR A 16 -12.75 10.52 8.40
N LEU A 17 -12.19 11.60 7.82
CA LEU A 17 -10.78 11.94 7.98
C LEU A 17 -10.45 12.35 9.42
N LYS A 18 -11.36 13.03 10.11
CA LYS A 18 -11.22 13.37 11.54
C LYS A 18 -11.18 12.11 12.41
N LEU A 19 -12.09 11.17 12.19
CA LEU A 19 -12.22 9.96 13.02
C LEU A 19 -11.17 8.88 12.71
N LYS A 20 -10.88 8.66 11.43
CA LYS A 20 -9.98 7.58 10.96
C LYS A 20 -8.58 8.04 10.59
N GLY A 21 -8.33 9.33 10.53
CA GLY A 21 -7.06 9.89 10.06
C GLY A 21 -5.94 9.88 11.09
N GLN A 22 -6.25 9.72 12.37
CA GLN A 22 -5.23 9.71 13.42
C GLN A 22 -4.22 8.58 13.20
N GLY A 23 -2.93 8.92 13.12
CA GLY A 23 -1.85 7.96 12.88
C GLY A 23 -1.77 7.42 11.45
N LYS A 24 -2.56 7.95 10.50
CA LYS A 24 -2.49 7.56 9.09
C LYS A 24 -1.50 8.41 8.31
N ASP A 25 -0.95 7.80 7.26
CA ASP A 25 -0.02 8.46 6.34
C ASP A 25 -0.75 9.39 5.34
N GLN A 26 0.04 10.20 4.61
CA GLN A 26 -0.49 11.10 3.58
C GLN A 26 -1.22 10.38 2.43
N VAL A 27 -0.89 9.11 2.18
CA VAL A 27 -1.52 8.30 1.12
C VAL A 27 -2.98 8.01 1.47
N PHE A 28 -3.27 7.75 2.75
CA PHE A 28 -4.64 7.57 3.24
C PHE A 28 -5.50 8.80 2.93
N PHE A 29 -5.04 10.00 3.31
CA PHE A 29 -5.78 11.25 3.08
C PHE A 29 -5.98 11.53 1.60
N ARG A 30 -4.92 11.43 0.80
CA ARG A 30 -5.00 11.65 -0.66
C ARG A 30 -5.94 10.67 -1.33
N THR A 31 -5.93 9.41 -0.92
CA THR A 31 -6.79 8.37 -1.50
C THR A 31 -8.26 8.63 -1.19
N ALA A 32 -8.60 8.94 0.06
CA ALA A 32 -9.98 9.25 0.44
C ALA A 32 -10.50 10.48 -0.32
N LYS A 33 -9.75 11.58 -0.32
CA LYS A 33 -10.08 12.82 -1.05
C LYS A 33 -10.25 12.59 -2.56
N ARG A 34 -9.33 11.83 -3.17
CA ARG A 34 -9.41 11.50 -4.60
C ARG A 34 -10.67 10.70 -4.93
N ASN A 35 -10.98 9.68 -4.11
CA ASN A 35 -12.12 8.80 -4.37
C ASN A 35 -13.46 9.55 -4.23
N VAL A 36 -13.59 10.43 -3.24
CA VAL A 36 -14.76 11.30 -3.11
C VAL A 36 -14.86 12.24 -4.30
N ARG A 37 -13.75 12.87 -4.73
CA ARG A 37 -13.72 13.75 -5.90
C ARG A 37 -14.17 13.04 -7.17
N TYR A 38 -13.92 11.75 -7.35
CA TYR A 38 -14.46 10.99 -8.49
C TYR A 38 -16.00 10.97 -8.48
N VAL A 39 -16.60 10.77 -7.30
CA VAL A 39 -18.07 10.79 -7.16
C VAL A 39 -18.61 12.18 -7.38
N THR A 40 -18.06 13.20 -6.71
CA THR A 40 -18.58 14.58 -6.78
C THR A 40 -18.42 15.20 -8.16
N ASN A 41 -17.36 14.87 -8.90
CA ASN A 41 -17.18 15.33 -10.28
C ASN A 41 -18.19 14.72 -11.26
N LEU A 42 -18.62 13.48 -11.04
CA LEU A 42 -19.56 12.80 -11.93
C LEU A 42 -21.02 13.05 -11.54
N LEU A 43 -21.33 12.98 -10.23
CA LEU A 43 -22.71 12.98 -9.72
C LEU A 43 -23.09 14.26 -8.98
N GLY A 44 -22.14 15.16 -8.76
CA GLY A 44 -22.29 16.33 -7.91
C GLY A 44 -22.06 16.01 -6.42
N ASP A 45 -21.77 17.06 -5.64
CA ASP A 45 -21.71 16.95 -4.19
C ASP A 45 -23.12 17.18 -3.63
N LYS A 46 -23.74 16.10 -3.17
CA LYS A 46 -25.15 16.08 -2.75
C LYS A 46 -25.25 15.58 -1.30
N PRO A 47 -26.40 15.85 -0.63
CA PRO A 47 -26.75 15.15 0.59
C PRO A 47 -26.68 13.63 0.41
N LEU A 48 -26.25 12.91 1.43
CA LEU A 48 -26.09 11.44 1.36
C LEU A 48 -27.40 10.73 1.01
N SER A 49 -28.54 11.25 1.48
CA SER A 49 -29.89 10.76 1.18
C SER A 49 -30.31 10.94 -0.28
N ALA A 50 -29.68 11.87 -1.00
CA ALA A 50 -30.03 12.21 -2.40
C ALA A 50 -29.29 11.34 -3.44
N TYR A 51 -28.33 10.51 -3.02
CA TYR A 51 -27.72 9.54 -3.92
C TYR A 51 -28.58 8.30 -4.08
N SER A 52 -28.72 7.82 -5.32
CA SER A 52 -29.48 6.62 -5.65
C SER A 52 -28.56 5.44 -6.02
N SER A 53 -29.08 4.21 -5.87
CA SER A 53 -28.39 3.00 -6.34
C SER A 53 -28.15 3.00 -7.85
N LYS A 54 -29.01 3.69 -8.63
CA LYS A 54 -28.83 3.87 -10.07
C LYS A 54 -27.57 4.70 -10.35
N GLU A 55 -27.40 5.80 -9.64
CA GLU A 55 -26.22 6.66 -9.79
C GLU A 55 -24.94 5.96 -9.32
N ALA A 56 -25.01 5.14 -8.28
CA ALA A 56 -23.88 4.29 -7.86
C ALA A 56 -23.48 3.28 -8.96
N GLY A 57 -24.47 2.74 -9.70
CA GLY A 57 -24.23 1.92 -10.89
C GLY A 57 -23.56 2.72 -12.02
N GLN A 58 -24.05 3.91 -12.32
CA GLN A 58 -23.45 4.81 -13.32
C GLN A 58 -22.01 5.18 -12.96
N PHE A 59 -21.73 5.43 -11.69
CA PHE A 59 -20.38 5.70 -11.21
C PHE A 59 -19.44 4.52 -11.40
N ARG A 60 -19.89 3.28 -11.11
CA ARG A 60 -19.13 2.05 -11.41
C ARG A 60 -18.79 1.98 -12.89
N ASP A 61 -19.79 2.13 -13.76
CA ASP A 61 -19.63 2.00 -15.21
C ASP A 61 -18.68 3.08 -15.76
N TRP A 62 -18.78 4.29 -15.24
CA TRP A 62 -17.85 5.37 -15.56
C TRP A 62 -16.41 5.02 -15.18
N LEU A 63 -16.16 4.49 -13.97
CA LEU A 63 -14.82 4.09 -13.55
C LEU A 63 -14.23 2.99 -14.46
N LEU A 64 -15.07 2.04 -14.90
CA LEU A 64 -14.64 0.97 -15.81
C LEU A 64 -14.30 1.53 -17.21
N VAL A 65 -15.05 2.49 -17.71
CA VAL A 65 -14.74 3.18 -18.98
C VAL A 65 -13.43 3.98 -18.90
N GLN A 66 -13.04 4.49 -17.73
CA GLN A 66 -11.72 5.11 -17.52
C GLN A 66 -10.56 4.09 -17.52
N VAL A 67 -10.80 2.85 -17.98
CA VAL A 67 -9.79 1.77 -18.05
C VAL A 67 -9.19 1.44 -16.67
N MET A 68 -9.96 1.62 -15.61
CA MET A 68 -9.52 1.20 -14.28
C MET A 68 -9.70 -0.31 -14.11
N GLU A 69 -8.66 -0.96 -13.62
CA GLU A 69 -8.73 -2.35 -13.21
C GLU A 69 -9.86 -2.59 -12.20
N LEU A 70 -10.62 -3.68 -12.36
CA LEU A 70 -11.78 -4.00 -11.51
C LEU A 70 -11.44 -3.99 -10.00
N ASN A 71 -10.26 -4.47 -9.63
CA ASN A 71 -9.80 -4.43 -8.24
C ASN A 71 -9.60 -3.00 -7.73
N THR A 72 -9.22 -2.07 -8.61
CA THR A 72 -9.12 -0.64 -8.29
C THR A 72 -10.52 -0.05 -8.09
N VAL A 73 -11.47 -0.37 -8.97
CA VAL A 73 -12.87 0.04 -8.82
C VAL A 73 -13.46 -0.47 -7.49
N LYS A 74 -13.26 -1.74 -7.15
CA LYS A 74 -13.68 -2.33 -5.87
C LYS A 74 -13.09 -1.57 -4.67
N ARG A 75 -11.82 -1.15 -4.74
CA ARG A 75 -11.17 -0.35 -3.68
C ARG A 75 -11.75 1.05 -3.56
N VAL A 76 -12.04 1.72 -4.68
CA VAL A 76 -12.73 3.02 -4.68
C VAL A 76 -14.07 2.89 -3.97
N PHE A 77 -14.91 1.93 -4.37
CA PHE A 77 -16.20 1.66 -3.73
C PHE A 77 -16.08 1.32 -2.25
N SER A 78 -15.09 0.52 -1.86
CA SER A 78 -14.83 0.19 -0.44
C SER A 78 -14.57 1.45 0.38
N THR A 79 -13.79 2.41 -0.16
CA THR A 79 -13.52 3.68 0.51
C THR A 79 -14.79 4.53 0.63
N ILE A 80 -15.55 4.70 -0.47
CA ILE A 80 -16.80 5.48 -0.48
C ILE A 80 -17.82 4.89 0.49
N ARG A 81 -18.01 3.57 0.46
CA ARG A 81 -18.90 2.87 1.40
C ARG A 81 -18.51 3.11 2.86
N SER A 82 -17.21 3.06 3.17
CA SER A 82 -16.71 3.30 4.52
C SER A 82 -16.96 4.73 4.99
N ILE A 83 -16.75 5.72 4.10
CA ILE A 83 -17.00 7.15 4.39
C ILE A 83 -18.48 7.36 4.72
N ILE A 84 -19.37 6.90 3.84
CA ILE A 84 -20.81 7.09 4.00
C ILE A 84 -21.34 6.33 5.23
N ASN A 85 -20.95 5.07 5.42
CA ASN A 85 -21.44 4.27 6.57
C ASN A 85 -21.02 4.89 7.89
N ILE A 86 -19.79 5.38 8.02
CA ILE A 86 -19.34 6.04 9.24
C ILE A 86 -20.16 7.30 9.48
N CYS A 87 -20.38 8.11 8.47
CA CYS A 87 -21.18 9.32 8.62
C CYS A 87 -22.62 9.01 9.04
N ILE A 88 -23.26 8.04 8.39
CA ILE A 88 -24.62 7.60 8.75
C ILE A 88 -24.66 7.16 10.21
N THR A 89 -23.69 6.34 10.65
CA THR A 89 -23.67 5.81 12.02
C THR A 89 -23.40 6.91 13.06
N GLU A 90 -22.36 7.74 12.82
CA GLU A 90 -21.93 8.75 13.81
C GLU A 90 -22.91 9.91 13.94
N MET A 91 -23.61 10.25 12.86
CA MET A 91 -24.59 11.34 12.85
C MET A 91 -26.02 10.87 13.02
N GLY A 92 -26.29 9.57 13.12
CA GLY A 92 -27.62 9.00 13.29
C GLY A 92 -28.56 9.32 12.12
N LEU A 93 -28.01 9.32 10.86
CA LEU A 93 -28.82 9.69 9.69
C LEU A 93 -29.80 8.56 9.33
N GLU A 94 -31.04 8.91 9.06
CA GLU A 94 -32.11 8.00 8.61
C GLU A 94 -32.06 7.78 7.09
N CYS A 95 -30.87 7.42 6.54
CA CYS A 95 -30.75 7.10 5.13
C CYS A 95 -29.91 5.82 4.93
N SER A 96 -30.08 5.20 3.78
CA SER A 96 -29.28 4.03 3.39
C SER A 96 -28.11 4.44 2.49
N ASN A 97 -27.00 3.72 2.59
CA ASN A 97 -25.85 3.94 1.71
C ASN A 97 -26.15 3.40 0.30
N ALA A 98 -26.40 4.28 -0.65
CA ALA A 98 -26.71 3.97 -2.05
C ALA A 98 -25.62 3.14 -2.75
N PHE A 99 -24.38 3.23 -2.30
CA PHE A 99 -23.23 2.50 -2.89
C PHE A 99 -23.07 1.09 -2.30
N SER A 100 -23.80 0.73 -1.23
CA SER A 100 -23.55 -0.51 -0.46
C SER A 100 -23.76 -1.77 -1.28
N LYS A 101 -24.85 -1.84 -2.04
CA LYS A 101 -25.28 -3.03 -2.81
C LYS A 101 -24.98 -2.92 -4.30
N THR A 102 -24.10 -1.99 -4.74
CA THR A 102 -23.74 -1.89 -6.16
C THR A 102 -23.10 -3.18 -6.63
N PHE A 103 -23.69 -3.79 -7.66
CA PHE A 103 -23.15 -4.98 -8.31
C PHE A 103 -21.75 -4.71 -8.88
N MET A 104 -20.80 -5.59 -8.63
CA MET A 104 -19.47 -5.55 -9.22
C MET A 104 -19.29 -6.76 -10.11
N PRO A 105 -19.01 -6.58 -11.41
CA PRO A 105 -18.77 -7.71 -12.29
C PRO A 105 -17.59 -8.54 -11.77
N SER A 106 -17.64 -9.85 -12.02
CA SER A 106 -16.53 -10.76 -11.76
C SER A 106 -15.95 -11.17 -13.11
N PHE A 107 -14.85 -10.55 -13.50
CA PHE A 107 -14.07 -11.05 -14.63
C PHE A 107 -13.05 -12.04 -14.09
N SER A 108 -13.11 -13.27 -14.56
CA SER A 108 -12.24 -14.38 -14.14
C SER A 108 -10.82 -14.33 -14.73
N ASN A 109 -10.45 -13.22 -15.38
CA ASN A 109 -9.15 -13.08 -16.04
C ASN A 109 -7.98 -12.74 -15.08
N ASN A 110 -8.16 -12.91 -13.77
CA ASN A 110 -7.01 -12.92 -12.88
C ASN A 110 -6.32 -14.29 -12.95
N GLU A 111 -5.59 -14.53 -14.03
CA GLU A 111 -4.46 -15.45 -13.94
C GLU A 111 -3.56 -14.89 -12.84
N GLY A 112 -3.55 -15.56 -11.69
CA GLY A 112 -2.66 -15.20 -10.58
C GLY A 112 -1.23 -15.10 -11.12
N ARG A 113 -0.42 -14.20 -10.55
CA ARG A 113 0.99 -14.11 -10.95
C ARG A 113 1.62 -15.49 -10.85
N GLN A 114 2.12 -16.01 -11.96
CA GLN A 114 2.81 -17.28 -11.98
C GLN A 114 4.16 -17.13 -11.25
N PRO A 115 4.60 -18.16 -10.51
CA PRO A 115 5.93 -18.17 -9.91
C PRO A 115 7.00 -18.01 -10.99
N ILE A 116 8.08 -17.31 -10.66
CA ILE A 116 9.22 -17.17 -11.57
C ILE A 116 9.86 -18.56 -11.73
N PRO A 117 10.02 -19.07 -12.97
CA PRO A 117 10.66 -20.36 -13.21
C PRO A 117 12.08 -20.40 -12.65
N GLN A 118 12.50 -21.53 -12.08
CA GLN A 118 13.82 -21.72 -11.44
C GLN A 118 14.98 -21.27 -12.33
N LYS A 119 14.94 -21.61 -13.62
CA LYS A 119 15.96 -21.19 -14.61
C LYS A 119 16.11 -19.66 -14.69
N ASN A 120 15.01 -18.92 -14.54
CA ASN A 120 15.05 -17.46 -14.56
C ASN A 120 15.60 -16.91 -13.25
N ILE A 121 15.31 -17.57 -12.11
CA ILE A 121 15.88 -17.19 -10.81
C ILE A 121 17.42 -17.32 -10.86
N GLU A 122 17.96 -18.42 -11.41
CA GLU A 122 19.42 -18.61 -11.55
C GLU A 122 20.04 -17.53 -12.46
N ARG A 123 19.38 -17.14 -13.55
CA ARG A 123 19.85 -16.04 -14.39
C ARG A 123 19.83 -14.69 -13.65
N ILE A 124 18.79 -14.43 -12.87
CA ILE A 124 18.71 -13.20 -12.05
C ILE A 124 19.85 -13.17 -11.04
N LYS A 125 20.14 -14.29 -10.37
CA LYS A 125 21.25 -14.42 -9.40
C LYS A 125 22.60 -14.16 -10.08
N ALA A 126 22.83 -14.75 -11.26
CA ALA A 126 24.05 -14.52 -12.03
C ALA A 126 24.23 -13.05 -12.42
N GLU A 127 23.16 -12.37 -12.88
CA GLU A 127 23.20 -10.95 -13.20
C GLU A 127 23.42 -10.07 -11.97
N CYS A 128 22.87 -10.43 -10.81
CA CYS A 128 23.15 -9.73 -9.56
C CYS A 128 24.65 -9.78 -9.21
N HIS A 129 25.28 -10.92 -9.34
CA HIS A 129 26.72 -11.05 -9.14
C HIS A 129 27.56 -10.30 -10.17
N ARG A 130 27.14 -10.31 -11.45
CA ARG A 130 27.87 -9.68 -12.54
C ARG A 130 27.87 -8.15 -12.44
N LEU A 131 26.73 -7.55 -12.09
CA LEU A 131 26.57 -6.09 -12.06
C LEU A 131 26.98 -5.48 -10.71
N ASP A 132 26.76 -6.18 -9.61
CA ASP A 132 27.25 -5.90 -8.26
C ASP A 132 27.05 -4.45 -7.79
N ASP A 133 25.83 -3.92 -7.96
CA ASP A 133 25.43 -2.58 -7.56
C ASP A 133 24.27 -2.61 -6.53
N ASP A 134 23.90 -1.44 -6.00
CA ASP A 134 22.87 -1.29 -4.96
C ASP A 134 21.49 -1.83 -5.39
N MET A 135 21.12 -1.69 -6.66
CA MET A 135 19.85 -2.21 -7.18
C MET A 135 19.87 -3.75 -7.23
N ARG A 136 20.99 -4.35 -7.63
CA ARG A 136 21.16 -5.82 -7.69
C ARG A 136 21.27 -6.41 -6.31
N TRP A 137 21.88 -5.70 -5.36
CA TRP A 137 21.87 -6.14 -3.95
C TRP A 137 20.45 -6.18 -3.38
N LEU A 138 19.56 -5.21 -3.74
CA LEU A 138 18.17 -5.24 -3.34
C LEU A 138 17.44 -6.47 -3.91
N VAL A 139 17.60 -6.73 -5.21
CA VAL A 139 17.00 -7.91 -5.87
C VAL A 139 17.53 -9.20 -5.24
N ALA A 140 18.84 -9.32 -5.06
CA ALA A 140 19.49 -10.48 -4.47
C ALA A 140 19.03 -10.71 -3.01
N LEU A 141 18.88 -9.63 -2.23
CA LEU A 141 18.39 -9.72 -0.86
C LEU A 141 16.97 -10.31 -0.82
N LEU A 142 16.11 -9.91 -1.76
CA LEU A 142 14.73 -10.38 -1.84
C LEU A 142 14.61 -11.84 -2.31
N CYS A 143 15.55 -12.33 -3.14
CA CYS A 143 15.47 -13.66 -3.74
C CYS A 143 15.32 -14.79 -2.73
N ASP A 144 16.13 -14.77 -1.65
CA ASP A 144 16.19 -15.88 -0.70
C ASP A 144 15.72 -15.50 0.72
N SER A 145 15.25 -14.24 0.95
CA SER A 145 14.84 -13.79 2.30
C SER A 145 13.34 -13.77 2.54
N GLY A 146 12.52 -13.75 1.50
CA GLY A 146 11.06 -13.60 1.62
C GLY A 146 10.62 -12.26 2.23
N LEU A 147 11.48 -11.25 2.25
CA LEU A 147 11.13 -9.89 2.68
C LEU A 147 10.12 -9.26 1.71
N ARG A 148 9.23 -8.42 2.25
CA ARG A 148 8.47 -7.50 1.40
C ARG A 148 9.42 -6.41 0.87
N LEU A 149 9.15 -5.90 -0.34
CA LEU A 149 9.97 -4.84 -0.93
C LEU A 149 10.15 -3.64 0.02
N GLY A 150 9.05 -3.16 0.65
CA GLY A 150 9.12 -2.07 1.61
C GLY A 150 9.89 -2.40 2.90
N GLU A 151 9.97 -3.66 3.30
CA GLU A 151 10.82 -4.10 4.41
C GLU A 151 12.29 -4.02 4.01
N ALA A 152 12.63 -4.51 2.83
CA ALA A 152 14.00 -4.53 2.32
C ALA A 152 14.55 -3.12 2.06
N THR A 153 13.81 -2.26 1.34
CA THR A 153 14.24 -0.89 1.03
C THR A 153 14.43 -0.03 2.29
N GLY A 154 13.62 -0.27 3.33
CA GLY A 154 13.67 0.48 4.58
C GLY A 154 14.61 -0.09 5.65
N LEU A 155 15.49 -1.02 5.34
CA LEU A 155 16.46 -1.56 6.29
C LEU A 155 17.52 -0.54 6.69
N ALA A 156 17.86 -0.52 7.98
CA ALA A 156 19.12 0.05 8.44
C ALA A 156 20.25 -0.95 8.24
N LYS A 157 21.48 -0.48 8.02
CA LYS A 157 22.66 -1.37 7.98
C LYS A 157 22.84 -2.18 9.29
N ASN A 158 22.43 -1.62 10.42
CA ASN A 158 22.48 -2.29 11.72
C ASN A 158 21.43 -3.38 11.91
N ASP A 159 20.43 -3.46 11.00
CA ASP A 159 19.51 -4.59 10.99
C ASP A 159 20.12 -5.85 10.39
N LEU A 160 21.27 -5.72 9.69
CA LEU A 160 22.02 -6.82 9.11
C LEU A 160 23.01 -7.35 10.16
N VAL A 161 22.65 -8.43 10.83
CA VAL A 161 23.46 -9.11 11.86
C VAL A 161 24.25 -10.22 11.17
N LEU A 162 25.52 -9.92 10.80
CA LEU A 162 26.37 -10.85 10.06
C LEU A 162 27.34 -11.63 10.96
N ASP A 163 27.66 -11.10 12.15
CA ASP A 163 28.60 -11.65 13.12
C ASP A 163 27.91 -12.59 14.13
N HIS A 164 26.92 -13.35 13.66
CA HIS A 164 26.15 -14.29 14.46
C HIS A 164 26.34 -15.71 13.88
N SER A 165 26.16 -16.75 14.70
CA SER A 165 26.22 -18.15 14.25
C SER A 165 25.26 -18.44 13.09
N ILE A 166 24.13 -17.78 13.09
CA ILE A 166 23.17 -17.73 11.98
C ILE A 166 23.02 -16.27 11.55
N PRO A 167 23.71 -15.81 10.48
CA PRO A 167 23.52 -14.47 9.95
C PRO A 167 22.06 -14.22 9.61
N HIS A 168 21.52 -13.06 10.01
CA HIS A 168 20.10 -12.78 9.86
C HIS A 168 19.81 -11.28 9.70
N ILE A 169 18.60 -10.97 9.26
CA ILE A 169 18.04 -9.61 9.21
C ILE A 169 17.04 -9.45 10.35
N LYS A 170 17.14 -8.36 11.11
CA LYS A 170 16.11 -7.94 12.07
C LYS A 170 15.08 -7.07 11.37
N VAL A 171 13.89 -7.60 11.11
CA VAL A 171 12.77 -6.84 10.57
C VAL A 171 12.04 -6.21 11.75
N LYS A 172 12.20 -4.90 11.96
CA LYS A 172 11.60 -4.13 13.05
C LYS A 172 11.13 -2.77 12.56
N PRO A 173 10.21 -2.09 13.26
CA PRO A 173 9.80 -0.73 12.88
C PRO A 173 10.97 0.25 13.02
N HIS A 174 10.94 1.28 12.17
CA HIS A 174 11.85 2.42 12.21
C HIS A 174 11.05 3.73 12.07
N PRO A 175 11.58 4.89 12.48
CA PRO A 175 10.89 6.18 12.29
C PRO A 175 10.51 6.45 10.83
N TRP A 176 11.28 5.97 9.87
CA TRP A 176 11.07 6.12 8.42
C TRP A 176 10.29 4.99 7.77
N ARG A 177 10.03 3.88 8.48
CA ARG A 177 9.34 2.70 7.96
C ARG A 177 8.54 1.99 9.04
N SER A 178 7.22 2.04 8.94
CA SER A 178 6.33 1.19 9.72
C SER A 178 6.27 -0.23 9.15
N LEU A 179 5.89 -1.20 9.98
CA LEU A 179 5.55 -2.54 9.52
C LEU A 179 4.05 -2.65 9.23
N LYS A 180 3.68 -3.55 8.32
CA LYS A 180 2.28 -3.74 7.90
C LYS A 180 1.37 -4.16 9.07
N THR A 181 1.89 -4.99 9.98
CA THR A 181 1.19 -5.48 11.17
C THR A 181 2.18 -5.62 12.32
N VAL A 182 1.71 -5.60 13.56
CA VAL A 182 2.53 -5.81 14.77
C VAL A 182 3.29 -7.14 14.69
N GLY A 183 2.67 -8.20 14.22
CA GLY A 183 3.32 -9.53 14.05
C GLY A 183 4.29 -9.63 12.86
N SER A 184 4.58 -8.52 12.17
CA SER A 184 5.58 -8.52 11.08
C SER A 184 7.02 -8.38 11.59
N GLU A 185 7.22 -8.04 12.87
CA GLU A 185 8.55 -8.01 13.51
C GLU A 185 9.09 -9.43 13.63
N ARG A 186 10.29 -9.65 13.10
CA ARG A 186 10.90 -10.99 13.06
C ARG A 186 12.35 -10.94 12.69
N GLU A 187 13.06 -12.05 12.95
CA GLU A 187 14.39 -12.32 12.42
C GLU A 187 14.27 -13.24 11.19
N VAL A 188 15.01 -12.90 10.14
CA VAL A 188 15.00 -13.63 8.86
C VAL A 188 16.42 -14.13 8.59
N PRO A 189 16.67 -15.43 8.61
CA PRO A 189 17.97 -15.99 8.28
C PRO A 189 18.44 -15.59 6.88
N LEU A 190 19.71 -15.29 6.75
CA LEU A 190 20.35 -14.97 5.48
C LEU A 190 21.03 -16.21 4.92
N ILE A 191 20.64 -16.62 3.72
CA ILE A 191 21.19 -17.76 3.01
C ILE A 191 21.50 -17.39 1.55
N GLY A 192 22.27 -18.19 0.86
CA GLY A 192 22.51 -18.07 -0.58
C GLY A 192 22.89 -16.65 -1.02
N ILE A 193 22.21 -16.15 -2.06
CA ILE A 193 22.52 -14.82 -2.62
C ILE A 193 22.08 -13.67 -1.69
N SER A 194 21.10 -13.88 -0.80
CA SER A 194 20.71 -12.86 0.17
C SER A 194 21.82 -12.58 1.19
N LEU A 195 22.57 -13.59 1.60
CA LEU A 195 23.75 -13.43 2.46
C LEU A 195 24.88 -12.67 1.76
N TRP A 196 25.12 -12.99 0.48
CA TRP A 196 26.08 -12.25 -0.34
C TRP A 196 25.70 -10.77 -0.43
N ALA A 197 24.43 -10.46 -0.75
CA ALA A 197 23.94 -9.08 -0.84
C ALA A 197 24.09 -8.34 0.50
N ALA A 198 23.73 -8.96 1.61
CA ALA A 198 23.88 -8.37 2.94
C ALA A 198 25.34 -8.00 3.26
N LYS A 199 26.30 -8.86 2.90
CA LYS A 199 27.73 -8.56 3.03
C LYS A 199 28.15 -7.36 2.16
N ARG A 200 27.67 -7.28 0.90
CA ARG A 200 27.93 -6.13 0.03
C ARG A 200 27.37 -4.84 0.60
N ILE A 201 26.12 -4.85 1.06
CA ILE A 201 25.46 -3.70 1.68
C ILE A 201 26.22 -3.23 2.92
N LYS A 202 26.67 -4.15 3.78
CA LYS A 202 27.40 -3.82 5.00
C LYS A 202 28.76 -3.18 4.69
N ASN A 203 29.45 -3.64 3.65
CA ASN A 203 30.84 -3.31 3.33
C ASN A 203 30.99 -2.28 2.20
N ASN A 204 29.92 -1.65 1.72
CA ASN A 204 29.95 -0.74 0.56
C ASN A 204 30.60 0.64 0.83
N GLY A 205 31.17 0.88 2.01
CA GLY A 205 31.81 2.14 2.37
C GLY A 205 30.90 3.36 2.47
N SER A 206 29.59 3.22 2.19
CA SER A 206 28.65 4.32 2.28
C SER A 206 28.50 4.79 3.74
N PRO A 207 28.58 6.10 4.00
CA PRO A 207 28.45 6.67 5.34
C PRO A 207 27.00 6.63 5.87
N PHE A 208 26.04 6.34 5.02
CA PHE A 208 24.64 6.32 5.40
C PHE A 208 24.30 5.12 6.27
N LYS A 209 23.43 5.35 7.26
CA LYS A 209 22.89 4.28 8.14
C LYS A 209 21.93 3.33 7.41
N PHE A 210 21.38 3.75 6.26
CA PHE A 210 20.42 2.98 5.47
C PHE A 210 21.13 1.95 4.60
N ALA A 211 20.51 0.78 4.46
CA ALA A 211 20.95 -0.25 3.52
C ALA A 211 20.81 0.26 2.06
N PHE A 212 19.74 1.00 1.80
CA PHE A 212 19.40 1.51 0.47
C PHE A 212 19.05 3.02 0.53
N PRO A 213 20.04 3.92 0.60
CA PRO A 213 19.82 5.36 0.74
C PRO A 213 19.12 5.99 -0.47
N ARG A 214 19.09 5.33 -1.62
CA ARG A 214 18.31 5.74 -2.80
C ARG A 214 16.81 5.76 -2.52
N TYR A 215 16.33 4.85 -1.67
CA TYR A 215 14.89 4.64 -1.40
C TYR A 215 14.48 5.08 -0.01
N THR A 216 15.43 5.41 0.87
CA THR A 216 15.16 5.67 2.29
C THR A 216 15.98 6.83 2.82
N ASN A 217 15.31 7.70 3.57
CA ASN A 217 15.91 8.78 4.34
C ASN A 217 15.34 8.79 5.77
N ASP A 218 15.66 9.81 6.58
CA ASP A 218 15.23 9.91 7.97
C ASP A 218 13.70 10.05 8.16
N HIS A 219 12.96 10.41 7.13
CA HIS A 219 11.54 10.70 7.21
C HIS A 219 10.65 9.62 6.60
N PHE A 220 11.12 8.95 5.55
CA PHE A 220 10.32 7.95 4.84
C PHE A 220 11.17 6.92 4.09
N SER A 221 10.55 5.80 3.76
CA SER A 221 11.04 4.82 2.81
C SER A 221 10.04 4.66 1.66
N ASN A 222 10.49 4.78 0.41
CA ASN A 222 9.65 4.68 -0.77
C ASN A 222 10.01 3.46 -1.62
N ALA A 223 9.32 2.37 -1.39
CA ALA A 223 9.47 1.13 -2.15
C ALA A 223 8.95 1.21 -3.60
N ASN A 224 8.11 2.20 -3.93
CA ASN A 224 7.55 2.34 -5.28
C ASN A 224 8.54 2.92 -6.31
N SER A 225 9.71 3.37 -5.85
CA SER A 225 10.78 3.89 -6.69
C SER A 225 11.90 2.87 -6.92
N ALA A 226 11.72 1.65 -6.39
CA ALA A 226 12.68 0.55 -6.54
C ALA A 226 12.48 -0.23 -7.85
#